data_eee0f59ca3a5a524b74c5ccaae03deb3
#
_entry.id   eee0f59ca3a5a524b74c5ccaae03deb3
#
_cell.length_a   1.000
_cell.length_b   1.000
_cell.length_c   1.000
_cell.angle_alpha   90.00
_cell.angle_beta   90.00
_cell.angle_gamma   90.00
#
_symmetry.space_group_name_H-M   'P 1'
#
loop_
_entity.id
_entity.type
_entity.pdbx_description
1 polymer ?
#
loop_
_entity_poly.entity_id
_entity_poly.type
_entity_poly.pdbx_seq_one_letter_code
_entity_poly.pdbx_strand_id
1 'polypeptide(L)'
;MVAVGLRLEEYTVQYPREVLLVTIEVQGEPDQIAIFKGFSSSLMCPTAFDPEVPMIPGNAEIKLIDRLEGPYNPNSPRYIDRGLSWVDFEKILTTAGL
;
A
#
# COMPACT_ATOMS: atom_id res chain seq x y z
N MET A 1 -18.13 2.56 5.48
CA MET A 1 -16.69 2.70 5.77
C MET A 1 -15.90 2.11 4.63
N VAL A 2 -14.96 2.87 4.09
CA VAL A 2 -14.13 2.40 2.96
C VAL A 2 -13.00 1.53 3.51
N ALA A 3 -12.74 0.38 2.86
CA ALA A 3 -11.64 -0.49 3.26
C ALA A 3 -10.29 0.23 3.10
N VAL A 4 -9.36 -0.03 4.01
CA VAL A 4 -8.03 0.60 4.01
C VAL A 4 -7.31 0.38 2.69
N GLY A 5 -7.30 -0.85 2.18
CA GLY A 5 -6.67 -1.17 0.91
C GLY A 5 -7.23 -0.36 -0.25
N LEU A 6 -8.54 -0.17 -0.28
CA LEU A 6 -9.19 0.61 -1.32
C LEU A 6 -8.79 2.09 -1.24
N ARG A 7 -8.70 2.65 -0.04
CA ARG A 7 -8.24 4.04 0.14
C ARG A 7 -6.81 4.22 -0.37
N LEU A 8 -5.93 3.26 -0.10
CA LEU A 8 -4.56 3.28 -0.59
C LEU A 8 -4.50 3.15 -2.11
N GLU A 9 -5.32 2.29 -2.69
CA GLU A 9 -5.42 2.17 -4.14
C GLU A 9 -5.91 3.46 -4.78
N GLU A 10 -6.94 4.08 -4.23
CA GLU A 10 -7.45 5.36 -4.72
C GLU A 10 -6.41 6.48 -4.64
N TYR A 11 -5.59 6.47 -3.60
CA TYR A 11 -4.47 7.41 -3.49
C TYR A 11 -3.52 7.28 -4.69
N THR A 12 -3.17 6.05 -5.07
CA THR A 12 -2.26 5.82 -6.20
C THR A 12 -2.90 6.09 -7.56
N VAL A 13 -4.23 6.06 -7.65
CA VAL A 13 -4.95 6.52 -8.85
C VAL A 13 -4.86 8.05 -8.96
N GLN A 14 -5.03 8.76 -7.85
CA GLN A 14 -4.96 10.22 -7.81
C GLN A 14 -3.53 10.73 -8.00
N TYR A 15 -2.55 9.97 -7.52
CA TYR A 15 -1.12 10.29 -7.65
C TYR A 15 -0.40 9.16 -8.39
N PRO A 16 -0.57 9.06 -9.72
CA PRO A 16 -0.12 7.90 -10.48
C PRO A 16 1.41 7.78 -10.61
N ARG A 17 2.14 8.78 -10.16
CA ARG A 17 3.62 8.75 -10.13
C ARG A 17 4.17 8.21 -8.83
N GLU A 18 3.32 7.93 -7.85
CA GLU A 18 3.75 7.42 -6.56
C GLU A 18 3.42 5.94 -6.43
N VAL A 19 4.35 5.20 -5.85
CA VAL A 19 4.16 3.81 -5.48
C VAL A 19 4.14 3.73 -3.96
N LEU A 20 3.22 2.96 -3.40
CA LEU A 20 3.16 2.69 -1.98
C LEU A 20 3.69 1.28 -1.72
N LEU A 21 4.64 1.16 -0.79
CA LEU A 21 5.05 -0.12 -0.24
C LEU A 21 4.46 -0.22 1.16
N VAL A 22 3.50 -1.10 1.33
CA VAL A 22 2.77 -1.26 2.58
C VAL A 22 3.23 -2.54 3.26
N THR A 23 3.84 -2.40 4.43
CA THR A 23 4.22 -3.54 5.27
C THR A 23 3.05 -3.85 6.19
N ILE A 24 2.51 -5.05 6.08
CA ILE A 24 1.38 -5.51 6.87
C ILE A 24 1.73 -6.76 7.65
N GLU A 25 0.91 -7.07 8.65
CA GLU A 25 0.99 -8.31 9.39
C GLU A 25 -0.41 -8.90 9.48
N VAL A 26 -0.54 -10.15 9.09
CA VAL A 26 -1.80 -10.89 9.13
C VAL A 26 -1.58 -12.14 9.98
N GLN A 27 -2.26 -12.20 11.12
CA GLN A 27 -2.15 -13.34 12.05
C GLN A 27 -0.70 -13.66 12.43
N GLY A 28 0.10 -12.62 12.67
CA GLY A 28 1.50 -12.78 13.04
C GLY A 28 2.46 -12.99 11.87
N GLU A 29 1.96 -13.06 10.65
CA GLU A 29 2.80 -13.26 9.46
C GLU A 29 2.96 -11.94 8.70
N PRO A 30 4.21 -11.50 8.46
CA PRO A 30 4.45 -10.28 7.71
C PRO A 30 4.25 -10.49 6.21
N ASP A 31 3.77 -9.46 5.53
CA ASP A 31 3.71 -9.40 4.09
C ASP A 31 3.98 -7.96 3.65
N GLN A 32 4.33 -7.79 2.40
CA GLN A 32 4.56 -6.47 1.83
C GLN A 32 3.77 -6.34 0.53
N ILE A 33 3.01 -5.26 0.43
CA ILE A 33 2.12 -5.01 -0.70
C ILE A 33 2.63 -3.78 -1.43
N ALA A 34 2.84 -3.91 -2.73
CA ALA A 34 3.13 -2.77 -3.59
C ALA A 34 1.83 -2.30 -4.26
N ILE A 35 1.55 -1.01 -4.18
CA ILE A 35 0.35 -0.43 -4.78
C ILE A 35 0.77 0.65 -5.77
N PHE A 36 0.34 0.51 -7.02
CA PHE A 36 0.69 1.42 -8.10
C PHE A 36 -0.48 1.56 -9.07
N LYS A 37 -0.85 2.80 -9.37
CA LYS A 37 -1.95 3.13 -10.30
C LYS A 37 -3.25 2.39 -9.98
N GLY A 38 -3.56 2.22 -8.71
CA GLY A 38 -4.76 1.54 -8.26
C GLY A 38 -4.65 0.01 -8.18
N PHE A 39 -3.50 -0.56 -8.51
CA PHE A 39 -3.28 -2.00 -8.46
C PHE A 39 -2.39 -2.38 -7.30
N SER A 40 -2.80 -3.41 -6.57
CA SER A 40 -2.05 -3.95 -5.44
C SER A 40 -1.48 -5.32 -5.79
N SER A 41 -0.24 -5.57 -5.39
CA SER A 41 0.38 -6.88 -5.56
C SER A 41 1.25 -7.23 -4.36
N SER A 42 1.18 -8.50 -3.93
CA SER A 42 2.03 -9.01 -2.86
C SER A 42 3.45 -9.26 -3.38
N LEU A 43 4.44 -8.81 -2.61
CA LEU A 43 5.85 -9.03 -2.92
C LEU A 43 6.42 -10.25 -2.23
N MET A 44 5.74 -10.78 -1.22
CA MET A 44 6.23 -11.86 -0.37
C MET A 44 5.59 -13.20 -0.69
N CYS A 45 4.35 -13.19 -1.15
CA CYS A 45 3.57 -14.41 -1.38
C CYS A 45 3.16 -14.52 -2.84
N PRO A 46 3.21 -15.74 -3.45
CA PRO A 46 2.60 -15.92 -4.77
C PRO A 46 1.11 -15.65 -4.67
N THR A 47 0.62 -14.74 -5.50
CA THR A 47 -0.78 -14.40 -5.50
C THR A 47 -1.56 -15.37 -6.37
N ALA A 48 -2.46 -16.13 -5.72
CA ALA A 48 -3.58 -16.68 -6.46
C ALA A 48 -4.50 -15.50 -6.75
N PHE A 49 -4.70 -15.19 -8.03
CA PHE A 49 -5.55 -14.08 -8.40
C PHE A 49 -7.01 -14.41 -8.13
N ASP A 50 -7.55 -13.83 -7.07
CA ASP A 50 -8.97 -13.89 -6.76
C ASP A 50 -9.45 -12.45 -6.56
N PRO A 51 -10.25 -11.91 -7.50
CA PRO A 51 -10.68 -10.52 -7.40
C PRO A 51 -11.63 -10.25 -6.23
N GLU A 52 -12.17 -11.28 -5.61
CA GLU A 52 -13.04 -11.12 -4.43
C GLU A 52 -12.25 -11.05 -3.14
N VAL A 53 -10.97 -11.43 -3.15
CA VAL A 53 -10.11 -11.39 -1.97
C VAL A 53 -9.22 -10.14 -2.05
N PRO A 54 -9.39 -9.18 -1.14
CA PRO A 54 -8.53 -8.00 -1.16
C PRO A 54 -7.09 -8.36 -0.81
N MET A 55 -6.14 -7.67 -1.45
CA MET A 55 -4.71 -7.87 -1.18
C MET A 55 -4.35 -7.48 0.26
N ILE A 56 -5.06 -6.51 0.82
CA ILE A 56 -4.93 -6.14 2.23
C ILE A 56 -6.22 -6.58 2.92
N PRO A 57 -6.21 -7.72 3.63
CA PRO A 57 -7.40 -8.20 4.33
C PRO A 57 -7.84 -7.24 5.43
N GLY A 58 -9.11 -7.25 5.78
CA GLY A 58 -9.64 -6.38 6.82
C GLY A 58 -9.05 -6.61 8.20
N ASN A 59 -8.49 -7.80 8.45
CA ASN A 59 -7.83 -8.14 9.71
C ASN A 59 -6.31 -7.88 9.70
N ALA A 60 -5.79 -7.31 8.62
CA ALA A 60 -4.37 -6.99 8.52
C ALA A 60 -4.03 -5.77 9.39
N GLU A 61 -2.89 -5.82 10.04
CA GLU A 61 -2.33 -4.68 10.74
C GLU A 61 -1.29 -4.00 9.85
N ILE A 62 -1.45 -2.70 9.61
CA ILE A 62 -0.49 -1.94 8.83
C ILE A 62 0.64 -1.50 9.75
N LYS A 63 1.84 -1.97 9.45
CA LYS A 63 3.02 -1.63 10.23
C LYS A 63 3.70 -0.37 9.74
N LEU A 64 4.00 -0.33 8.45
CA LEU A 64 4.72 0.80 7.85
C LEU A 64 4.21 1.03 6.43
N ILE A 65 4.27 2.27 5.99
CA ILE A 65 3.99 2.65 4.61
C ILE A 65 5.15 3.49 4.10
N ASP A 66 5.75 3.06 2.99
CA ASP A 66 6.78 3.83 2.29
C ASP A 66 6.17 4.43 1.04
N ARG A 67 6.45 5.70 0.79
CA ARG A 67 6.08 6.37 -0.46
C ARG A 67 7.31 6.45 -1.35
N LEU A 68 7.16 5.99 -2.58
CA LEU A 68 8.25 5.98 -3.55
C LEU A 68 7.82 6.71 -4.81
N GLU A 69 8.80 7.25 -5.53
CA GLU A 69 8.59 7.77 -6.87
C GLU A 69 8.54 6.60 -7.86
N GLY A 70 7.48 6.52 -8.64
CA GLY A 70 7.32 5.45 -9.63
C GLY A 70 8.12 5.70 -10.91
N PRO A 71 8.34 4.64 -11.71
CA PRO A 71 7.96 3.26 -11.41
C PRO A 71 8.87 2.63 -10.37
N TYR A 72 8.33 1.64 -9.64
CA TYR A 72 9.09 0.97 -8.59
C TYR A 72 10.21 0.12 -9.20
N ASN A 73 11.43 0.42 -8.78
CA ASN A 73 12.61 -0.35 -9.14
C ASN A 73 13.29 -0.83 -7.87
N PRO A 74 13.24 -2.13 -7.55
CA PRO A 74 13.82 -2.64 -6.30
C PRO A 74 15.34 -2.50 -6.25
N ASN A 75 16.01 -2.35 -7.40
CA ASN A 75 17.46 -2.13 -7.46
C ASN A 75 17.86 -0.67 -7.21
N SER A 76 16.92 0.26 -7.37
CA SER A 76 17.17 1.68 -7.20
C SER A 76 15.90 2.39 -6.75
N PRO A 77 15.43 2.09 -5.53
CA PRO A 77 14.20 2.71 -5.02
C PRO A 77 14.41 4.19 -4.74
N ARG A 78 13.42 4.99 -5.12
CA ARG A 78 13.43 6.43 -4.89
C ARG A 78 12.37 6.79 -3.87
N TYR A 79 12.76 6.85 -2.61
CA TYR A 79 11.82 7.11 -1.52
C TYR A 79 11.46 8.59 -1.45
N ILE A 80 10.16 8.87 -1.39
CA ILE A 80 9.62 10.19 -1.07
C ILE A 80 9.52 10.29 0.45
N ASP A 81 8.92 9.28 1.09
CA ASP A 81 8.84 9.13 2.54
C ASP A 81 9.07 7.67 2.90
N ARG A 82 9.65 7.42 4.06
CA ARG A 82 9.90 6.07 4.55
C ARG A 82 9.39 5.90 5.98
N GLY A 83 8.86 4.71 6.26
CA GLY A 83 8.51 4.32 7.61
C GLY A 83 7.35 5.10 8.20
N LEU A 84 6.39 5.53 7.37
CA LEU A 84 5.19 6.19 7.85
C LEU A 84 4.31 5.21 8.60
N SER A 85 3.80 5.62 9.76
CA SER A 85 2.76 4.87 10.45
C SER A 85 1.43 5.04 9.72
N TRP A 86 0.45 4.17 10.02
CA TRP A 86 -0.89 4.34 9.47
C TRP A 86 -1.47 5.70 9.84
N VAL A 87 -1.27 6.14 11.08
CA VAL A 87 -1.78 7.43 11.53
C VAL A 87 -1.20 8.58 10.71
N ASP A 88 0.09 8.55 10.43
CA ASP A 88 0.75 9.57 9.62
C ASP A 88 0.25 9.55 8.17
N PHE A 89 0.10 8.36 7.59
CA PHE A 89 -0.39 8.25 6.22
C PHE A 89 -1.86 8.60 6.11
N GLU A 90 -2.66 8.31 7.13
CA GLU A 90 -4.07 8.70 7.16
C GLU A 90 -4.24 10.22 7.05
N LYS A 91 -3.35 10.98 7.65
CA LYS A 91 -3.35 12.44 7.51
C LYS A 91 -3.12 12.86 6.06
N ILE A 92 -2.25 12.16 5.35
CA ILE A 92 -2.01 12.40 3.92
C ILE A 92 -3.27 12.08 3.11
N LEU A 93 -3.92 10.95 3.40
CA LEU A 93 -5.17 10.58 2.74
C LEU A 93 -6.26 11.62 2.97
N THR A 94 -6.42 12.09 4.19
CA THR A 94 -7.40 13.10 4.54
C THR A 94 -7.15 14.40 3.79
N THR A 95 -5.90 14.82 3.70
CA THR A 95 -5.50 16.01 2.93
C THR A 95 -5.81 15.85 1.45
N ALA A 96 -5.70 14.64 0.92
CA ALA A 96 -6.03 14.33 -0.48
C ALA A 96 -7.52 14.15 -0.74
N GLY A 97 -8.36 14.20 0.31
CA GLY A 97 -9.81 14.03 0.18
C GLY A 97 -10.26 12.58 0.11
N LEU A 98 -9.45 11.67 0.60
CA LEU A 98 -9.73 10.22 0.51
C LEU A 98 -10.17 9.58 1.82
#